data_9b18d07384833e6cd4ca37556e81a1f9
#
_entry.id   9b18d07384833e6cd4ca37556e81a1f9
#
_cell.length_a   1.000
_cell.length_b   1.000
_cell.length_c   1.000
_cell.angle_alpha   90.00
_cell.angle_beta   90.00
_cell.angle_gamma   90.00
#
_symmetry.space_group_name_H-M   'P 1'
#
loop_
_entity.id
_entity.type
_entity.pdbx_description
1 polymer ?
#
loop_
_entity_poly.entity_id
_entity_poly.type
_entity_poly.pdbx_seq_one_letter_code
_entity_poly.pdbx_strand_id
1 'polypeptide(L)'
;MNGTRLFELDNRIRVVHKRLRHSRIVHCGIMINAGTRDENKLNNGVAHFIEHAAFNGTERRKAYHILNRVETVGGELNAFTDKEKIFFYATALKTYAERVLELLVDIAFNATFPQKEMLKEKRVIHEEIDMYEDMPEESLF
;
A
#
# COMPACT_ATOMS: atom_id res chain seq x y z
N MET A 1 25.95 -13.20 11.39
CA MET A 1 25.74 -11.74 11.32
C MET A 1 24.44 -11.47 10.60
N ASN A 2 23.51 -10.84 11.27
CA ASN A 2 22.22 -10.47 10.68
C ASN A 2 22.47 -9.48 9.52
N GLY A 3 22.20 -9.91 8.29
CA GLY A 3 22.42 -9.10 7.08
C GLY A 3 21.40 -7.96 6.91
N THR A 4 20.86 -7.42 8.00
CA THR A 4 19.96 -6.27 7.99
C THR A 4 20.78 -4.99 8.09
N ARG A 5 20.48 -4.04 7.22
CA ARG A 5 21.06 -2.69 7.19
C ARG A 5 19.94 -1.68 7.45
N LEU A 6 20.24 -0.70 8.28
CA LEU A 6 19.40 0.47 8.55
C LEU A 6 20.18 1.69 8.07
N PHE A 7 19.54 2.54 7.29
CA PHE A 7 20.11 3.81 6.85
C PHE A 7 18.99 4.82 6.56
N GLU A 8 19.36 6.07 6.46
CA GLU A 8 18.45 7.17 6.15
C GLU A 8 18.92 7.83 4.86
N LEU A 9 17.97 8.19 4.01
CA LEU A 9 18.22 8.96 2.79
C LEU A 9 18.31 10.46 3.12
N ASP A 10 18.82 11.28 2.20
CA ASP A 10 18.98 12.73 2.38
C ASP A 10 17.63 13.42 2.67
N ASN A 11 16.52 12.87 2.18
CA ASN A 11 15.16 13.34 2.44
C ASN A 11 14.54 12.78 3.73
N ARG A 12 15.35 12.18 4.61
CA ARG A 12 14.98 11.57 5.90
C ARG A 12 14.08 10.34 5.82
N ILE A 13 13.93 9.73 4.66
CA ILE A 13 13.28 8.42 4.56
C ILE A 13 14.20 7.37 5.16
N ARG A 14 13.69 6.65 6.16
CA ARG A 14 14.38 5.52 6.80
C ARG A 14 14.22 4.27 5.97
N VAL A 15 15.30 3.59 5.70
CA VAL A 15 15.33 2.37 4.89
C VAL A 15 15.82 1.19 5.72
N VAL A 16 15.06 0.12 5.69
CA VAL A 16 15.44 -1.18 6.24
C VAL A 16 15.70 -2.13 5.09
N HIS A 17 16.90 -2.62 4.96
CA HIS A 17 17.27 -3.57 3.92
C HIS A 17 17.81 -4.86 4.51
N LYS A 18 17.23 -5.99 4.15
CA LYS A 18 17.70 -7.33 4.51
C LYS A 18 18.01 -8.15 3.27
N ARG A 19 19.28 -8.52 3.11
CA ARG A 19 19.71 -9.37 2.00
C ARG A 19 19.45 -10.85 2.32
N LEU A 20 18.62 -11.50 1.51
CA LEU A 20 18.39 -12.94 1.54
C LEU A 20 19.17 -13.58 0.38
N ARG A 21 20.28 -14.27 0.69
CA ARG A 21 21.25 -14.75 -0.34
C ARG A 21 20.66 -15.82 -1.26
N HIS A 22 19.75 -16.66 -0.74
CA HIS A 22 19.19 -17.80 -1.46
C HIS A 22 17.79 -17.55 -2.01
N SER A 23 17.18 -16.38 -1.75
CA SER A 23 15.87 -16.03 -2.27
C SER A 23 15.99 -15.52 -3.71
N ARG A 24 15.09 -16.01 -4.56
CA ARG A 24 14.83 -15.44 -5.89
C ARG A 24 13.73 -14.38 -5.85
N ILE A 25 13.04 -14.25 -4.71
CA ILE A 25 11.93 -13.33 -4.50
C ILE A 25 12.43 -12.12 -3.72
N VAL A 26 11.91 -10.95 -4.06
CA VAL A 26 12.04 -9.71 -3.32
C VAL A 26 10.69 -9.33 -2.73
N HIS A 27 10.71 -8.86 -1.49
CA HIS A 27 9.60 -8.18 -0.84
C HIS A 27 10.01 -6.72 -0.66
N CYS A 28 9.22 -5.81 -1.19
CA CYS A 28 9.41 -4.37 -1.04
C CYS A 28 8.17 -3.76 -0.40
N GLY A 29 8.34 -2.72 0.40
CA GLY A 29 7.21 -2.01 0.97
C GLY A 29 7.56 -0.59 1.38
N ILE A 30 6.55 0.27 1.41
CA ILE A 30 6.60 1.63 1.95
C ILE A 30 5.60 1.71 3.07
N MET A 31 6.10 2.06 4.25
CA MET A 31 5.29 2.24 5.45
C MET A 31 5.14 3.72 5.73
N ILE A 32 3.90 4.17 5.86
CA ILE A 32 3.53 5.52 6.26
C ILE A 32 3.10 5.45 7.73
N ASN A 33 3.72 6.23 8.59
CA ASN A 33 3.42 6.29 10.02
C ASN A 33 2.19 7.19 10.25
N ALA A 34 1.06 6.76 9.72
CA ALA A 34 -0.26 7.34 9.90
C ALA A 34 -1.29 6.22 9.74
N GLY A 35 -2.22 6.11 10.68
CA GLY A 35 -3.24 5.08 10.71
C GLY A 35 -4.54 5.58 11.33
N THR A 36 -5.46 4.67 11.63
CA THR A 36 -6.80 5.05 12.10
C THR A 36 -6.80 5.78 13.46
N ARG A 37 -5.76 5.63 14.28
CA ARG A 37 -5.63 6.38 15.53
C ARG A 37 -5.33 7.88 15.34
N ASP A 38 -4.84 8.27 14.17
CA ASP A 38 -4.55 9.67 13.83
C ASP A 38 -5.79 10.40 13.30
N GLU A 39 -6.89 9.67 13.15
CA GLU A 39 -8.18 10.18 12.72
C GLU A 39 -8.97 10.83 13.85
N ASN A 40 -9.91 11.66 13.47
CA ASN A 40 -10.88 12.26 14.37
C ASN A 40 -12.31 12.07 13.83
N LYS A 41 -13.34 12.55 14.54
CA LYS A 41 -14.74 12.35 14.15
C LYS A 41 -15.12 12.91 12.77
N LEU A 42 -14.33 13.85 12.22
CA LEU A 42 -14.62 14.47 10.92
C LEU A 42 -13.98 13.71 9.76
N ASN A 43 -12.93 12.94 10.02
CA ASN A 43 -12.17 12.21 9.01
C ASN A 43 -12.02 10.71 9.32
N ASN A 44 -12.95 10.15 10.08
CA ASN A 44 -12.96 8.73 10.41
C ASN A 44 -13.06 7.87 9.14
N GLY A 45 -12.18 6.86 9.00
CA GLY A 45 -12.08 5.99 7.83
C GLY A 45 -11.21 6.52 6.70
N VAL A 46 -10.59 7.70 6.85
CA VAL A 46 -9.73 8.29 5.79
C VAL A 46 -8.49 7.42 5.52
N ALA A 47 -7.87 6.83 6.52
CA ALA A 47 -6.69 5.99 6.34
C ALA A 47 -7.01 4.75 5.50
N HIS A 48 -8.11 4.06 5.77
CA HIS A 48 -8.61 2.94 4.98
C HIS A 48 -9.02 3.39 3.57
N PHE A 49 -9.68 4.54 3.45
CA PHE A 49 -10.02 5.10 2.16
C PHE A 49 -8.79 5.42 1.29
N ILE A 50 -7.71 5.95 1.88
CA ILE A 50 -6.45 6.22 1.18
C ILE A 50 -5.81 4.92 0.69
N GLU A 51 -5.87 3.86 1.48
CA GLU A 51 -5.37 2.54 1.09
C GLU A 51 -6.01 2.08 -0.23
N HIS A 52 -7.35 2.06 -0.32
CA HIS A 52 -8.08 1.70 -1.53
C HIS A 52 -7.80 2.68 -2.69
N ALA A 53 -7.90 3.96 -2.41
CA ALA A 53 -7.85 4.99 -3.44
C ALA A 53 -6.46 5.20 -4.05
N ALA A 54 -5.38 4.84 -3.35
CA ALA A 54 -4.01 5.03 -3.82
C ALA A 54 -3.67 4.23 -5.10
N PHE A 55 -4.37 3.12 -5.34
CA PHE A 55 -4.20 2.29 -6.54
C PHE A 55 -4.96 2.81 -7.76
N ASN A 56 -5.80 3.82 -7.60
CA ASN A 56 -6.70 4.31 -8.65
C ASN A 56 -6.06 5.29 -9.63
N GLY A 57 -4.81 5.66 -9.41
CA GLY A 57 -4.03 6.47 -10.33
C GLY A 57 -2.94 7.26 -9.66
N THR A 58 -1.88 7.50 -10.42
CA THR A 58 -0.79 8.41 -10.06
C THR A 58 -0.67 9.49 -11.14
N GLU A 59 0.20 10.47 -10.93
CA GLU A 59 0.52 11.47 -11.98
C GLU A 59 1.00 10.83 -13.29
N ARG A 60 1.59 9.63 -13.21
CA ARG A 60 2.21 8.93 -14.34
C ARG A 60 1.39 7.76 -14.88
N ARG A 61 0.46 7.21 -14.06
CA ARG A 61 -0.20 5.94 -14.35
C ARG A 61 -1.68 5.97 -14.01
N LYS A 62 -2.49 5.38 -14.89
CA LYS A 62 -3.87 5.02 -14.57
C LYS A 62 -3.91 3.72 -13.76
N ALA A 63 -5.01 3.47 -13.04
CA ALA A 63 -5.22 2.25 -12.21
C ALA A 63 -4.80 0.95 -12.93
N TYR A 64 -5.27 0.74 -14.14
CA TYR A 64 -4.92 -0.42 -14.95
C TYR A 64 -3.40 -0.63 -15.14
N HIS A 65 -2.64 0.46 -15.31
CA HIS A 65 -1.19 0.37 -15.48
C HIS A 65 -0.47 0.06 -14.17
N ILE A 66 -1.04 0.45 -13.03
CA ILE A 66 -0.49 0.17 -11.70
C ILE A 66 -0.54 -1.34 -11.45
N LEU A 67 -1.71 -1.95 -11.57
CA LEU A 67 -1.91 -3.38 -11.34
C LEU A 67 -1.09 -4.24 -12.32
N ASN A 68 -1.23 -3.97 -13.61
CA ASN A 68 -0.51 -4.73 -14.64
C ASN A 68 1.02 -4.66 -14.52
N ARG A 69 1.56 -3.59 -13.93
CA ARG A 69 3.01 -3.44 -13.80
C ARG A 69 3.64 -4.52 -12.92
N VAL A 70 2.90 -5.08 -12.00
CA VAL A 70 3.35 -6.17 -11.12
C VAL A 70 2.81 -7.52 -11.58
N GLU A 71 1.54 -7.61 -11.94
CA GLU A 71 0.89 -8.87 -12.34
C GLU A 71 1.52 -9.47 -13.60
N THR A 72 1.88 -8.66 -14.60
CA THR A 72 2.54 -9.14 -15.84
C THR A 72 3.89 -9.81 -15.62
N VAL A 73 4.49 -9.65 -14.46
CA VAL A 73 5.75 -10.29 -14.07
C VAL A 73 5.56 -11.37 -12.99
N GLY A 74 4.30 -11.78 -12.74
CA GLY A 74 3.95 -12.79 -11.76
C GLY A 74 4.19 -12.32 -10.32
N GLY A 75 4.11 -11.03 -10.07
CA GLY A 75 4.19 -10.44 -8.74
C GLY A 75 2.82 -10.14 -8.16
N GLU A 76 2.81 -9.77 -6.89
CA GLU A 76 1.64 -9.34 -6.13
C GLU A 76 1.86 -7.92 -5.62
N LEU A 77 0.82 -7.08 -5.67
CA LEU A 77 0.79 -5.73 -5.14
C LEU A 77 -0.38 -5.64 -4.16
N ASN A 78 -0.11 -5.13 -2.96
CA ASN A 78 -1.12 -5.11 -1.91
C ASN A 78 -0.90 -3.93 -0.95
N ALA A 79 -1.88 -3.66 -0.09
CA ALA A 79 -1.77 -2.72 1.00
C ALA A 79 -2.56 -3.20 2.21
N PHE A 80 -2.29 -2.62 3.36
CA PHE A 80 -3.15 -2.70 4.53
C PHE A 80 -3.01 -1.44 5.39
N THR A 81 -4.08 -1.16 6.13
CA THR A 81 -4.15 -0.10 7.13
C THR A 81 -4.42 -0.71 8.50
N ASP A 82 -3.70 -0.25 9.51
CA ASP A 82 -3.99 -0.55 10.91
C ASP A 82 -4.09 0.74 11.73
N LYS A 83 -4.08 0.61 13.07
CA LYS A 83 -4.21 1.77 13.96
C LYS A 83 -3.05 2.76 13.86
N GLU A 84 -1.88 2.32 13.42
CA GLU A 84 -0.63 3.11 13.48
C GLU A 84 -0.03 3.43 12.12
N LYS A 85 -0.39 2.68 11.06
CA LYS A 85 0.28 2.80 9.77
C LYS A 85 -0.60 2.39 8.59
N ILE A 86 -0.23 2.93 7.43
CA ILE A 86 -0.61 2.42 6.11
C ILE A 86 0.64 1.78 5.51
N PHE A 87 0.51 0.59 4.95
CA PHE A 87 1.63 -0.14 4.36
C PHE A 87 1.30 -0.60 2.94
N PHE A 88 1.99 -0.04 1.96
CA PHE A 88 1.96 -0.49 0.56
C PHE A 88 3.11 -1.46 0.35
N TYR A 89 2.84 -2.64 -0.19
CA TYR A 89 3.89 -3.63 -0.39
C TYR A 89 3.67 -4.46 -1.65
N ALA A 90 4.76 -5.02 -2.15
CA ALA A 90 4.71 -5.91 -3.29
C ALA A 90 5.76 -7.01 -3.18
N THR A 91 5.44 -8.14 -3.82
CA THR A 91 6.28 -9.31 -3.92
C THR A 91 6.49 -9.64 -5.40
N ALA A 92 7.74 -9.85 -5.81
CA ALA A 92 8.05 -10.23 -7.18
C ALA A 92 9.37 -11.01 -7.27
N LEU A 93 9.72 -11.50 -8.46
CA LEU A 93 11.06 -12.02 -8.70
C LEU A 93 12.09 -10.91 -8.54
N LYS A 94 13.24 -11.23 -7.99
CA LYS A 94 14.33 -10.30 -7.68
C LYS A 94 14.80 -9.49 -8.90
N THR A 95 14.71 -10.03 -10.09
CA THR A 95 15.00 -9.35 -11.35
C THR A 95 14.12 -8.13 -11.61
N TYR A 96 12.95 -8.06 -10.96
CA TYR A 96 11.99 -6.96 -11.07
C TYR A 96 11.98 -6.03 -9.85
N ALA A 97 12.96 -6.14 -8.96
CA ALA A 97 13.02 -5.36 -7.72
C ALA A 97 12.92 -3.85 -7.94
N GLU A 98 13.69 -3.33 -8.90
CA GLU A 98 13.68 -1.90 -9.24
C GLU A 98 12.31 -1.45 -9.78
N ARG A 99 11.72 -2.25 -10.67
CA ARG A 99 10.38 -1.99 -11.24
C ARG A 99 9.30 -1.91 -10.17
N VAL A 100 9.36 -2.81 -9.18
CA VAL A 100 8.40 -2.90 -8.09
C VAL A 100 8.59 -1.75 -7.09
N LEU A 101 9.84 -1.47 -6.73
CA LEU A 101 10.16 -0.38 -5.82
C LEU A 101 9.76 0.99 -6.41
N GLU A 102 10.06 1.22 -7.69
CA GLU A 102 9.66 2.45 -8.40
C GLU A 102 8.14 2.63 -8.39
N LEU A 103 7.38 1.55 -8.60
CA LEU A 103 5.92 1.59 -8.55
C LEU A 103 5.39 1.94 -7.15
N LEU A 104 5.94 1.30 -6.10
CA LEU A 104 5.54 1.60 -4.72
C LEU A 104 5.81 3.07 -4.34
N VAL A 105 6.94 3.62 -4.78
CA VAL A 105 7.26 5.04 -4.61
C VAL A 105 6.24 5.91 -5.34
N ASP A 106 5.89 5.55 -6.57
CA ASP A 106 4.91 6.30 -7.36
C ASP A 106 3.51 6.29 -6.70
N ILE A 107 3.08 5.13 -6.19
CA ILE A 107 1.81 5.01 -5.44
C ILE A 107 1.85 5.84 -4.15
N ALA A 108 2.90 5.73 -3.36
CA ALA A 108 2.96 6.35 -2.05
C ALA A 108 3.09 7.88 -2.10
N PHE A 109 3.73 8.44 -3.15
CA PHE A 109 4.07 9.86 -3.22
C PHE A 109 3.38 10.64 -4.34
N ASN A 110 2.82 9.98 -5.34
CA ASN A 110 2.25 10.62 -6.53
C ASN A 110 0.81 10.18 -6.82
N ALA A 111 0.11 9.56 -5.87
CA ALA A 111 -1.31 9.23 -6.03
C ALA A 111 -2.14 10.50 -6.27
N THR A 112 -3.07 10.46 -7.23
CA THR A 112 -3.84 11.63 -7.68
C THR A 112 -5.29 11.65 -7.22
N PHE A 113 -5.80 10.55 -6.69
CA PHE A 113 -7.17 10.43 -6.16
C PHE A 113 -8.26 10.99 -7.10
N PRO A 114 -8.43 10.48 -8.35
CA PRO A 114 -9.40 11.01 -9.29
C PRO A 114 -10.83 10.94 -8.72
N GLN A 115 -11.57 12.03 -8.74
CA GLN A 115 -12.90 12.14 -8.14
C GLN A 115 -13.86 11.01 -8.55
N LYS A 116 -13.84 10.64 -9.83
CA LYS A 116 -14.67 9.54 -10.36
C LYS A 116 -14.36 8.20 -9.70
N GLU A 117 -13.08 7.91 -9.51
CA GLU A 117 -12.62 6.67 -8.87
C GLU A 117 -12.89 6.70 -7.36
N MET A 118 -12.67 7.83 -6.70
CA MET A 118 -13.02 8.01 -5.29
C MET A 118 -14.50 7.75 -5.01
N LEU A 119 -15.42 8.16 -5.90
CA LEU A 119 -16.85 7.88 -5.75
C LEU A 119 -17.19 6.40 -5.90
N LYS A 120 -16.40 5.64 -6.66
CA LYS A 120 -16.54 4.18 -6.76
C LYS A 120 -16.02 3.50 -5.50
N GLU A 121 -14.81 3.86 -5.07
CA GLU A 121 -14.21 3.30 -3.84
C GLU A 121 -15.07 3.54 -2.60
N LYS A 122 -15.67 4.71 -2.49
CA LYS A 122 -16.60 4.98 -1.41
C LYS A 122 -17.73 3.95 -1.33
N ARG A 123 -18.26 3.50 -2.47
CA ARG A 123 -19.31 2.46 -2.50
C ARG A 123 -18.77 1.11 -2.11
N VAL A 124 -17.59 0.74 -2.62
CA VAL A 124 -16.92 -0.53 -2.28
C VAL A 124 -16.66 -0.61 -0.77
N ILE A 125 -16.15 0.46 -0.18
CA ILE A 125 -15.88 0.50 1.27
C ILE A 125 -17.18 0.43 2.08
N HIS A 126 -18.28 1.06 1.63
CA HIS A 126 -19.58 0.90 2.31
C HIS A 126 -20.08 -0.55 2.27
N GLU A 127 -19.98 -1.20 1.11
CA GLU A 127 -20.36 -2.61 0.97
C GLU A 127 -19.49 -3.52 1.86
N GLU A 128 -18.20 -3.20 2.01
CA GLU A 128 -17.28 -3.89 2.91
C GLU A 128 -17.65 -3.69 4.38
N ILE A 129 -17.99 -2.48 4.80
CA ILE A 129 -18.44 -2.18 6.17
C ILE A 129 -19.74 -2.94 6.47
N ASP A 130 -20.72 -2.89 5.56
CA ASP A 130 -21.99 -3.60 5.71
C ASP A 130 -21.75 -5.11 5.86
N MET A 131 -20.79 -5.66 5.11
CA MET A 131 -20.42 -7.09 5.22
C MET A 131 -19.81 -7.43 6.58
N TYR A 132 -18.97 -6.55 7.16
CA TYR A 132 -18.42 -6.76 8.50
C TYR A 132 -19.45 -6.61 9.60
N GLU A 133 -20.44 -5.71 9.46
CA GLU A 133 -21.55 -5.58 10.41
C GLU A 133 -22.43 -6.83 10.45
N ASP A 134 -22.55 -7.53 9.32
CA ASP A 134 -23.27 -8.81 9.21
C ASP A 134 -22.48 -10.02 9.76
N MET A 135 -21.18 -9.85 10.10
CA MET A 135 -20.31 -10.87 10.68
C MET A 135 -19.98 -10.56 12.16
N PRO A 136 -20.82 -10.96 13.13
CA PRO A 136 -20.67 -10.59 14.53
C PRO A 136 -19.39 -11.12 15.21
N GLU A 137 -18.70 -12.09 14.60
CA GLU A 137 -17.44 -12.64 15.11
C GLU A 137 -16.24 -11.71 14.88
N GLU A 138 -16.28 -10.84 13.86
CA GLU A 138 -15.20 -9.89 13.54
C GLU A 138 -15.41 -8.51 14.19
N SER A 139 -16.60 -8.21 14.66
CA SER A 139 -16.91 -6.94 15.35
C SER A 139 -16.35 -6.86 16.78
N LEU A 140 -15.71 -7.91 17.28
CA LEU A 140 -15.15 -8.00 18.64
C LEU A 140 -13.67 -7.64 18.74
N PHE A 141 -13.00 -7.31 17.65
CA PHE A 141 -11.58 -6.93 17.59
C PHE A 141 -11.38 -5.58 16.92
#